data_17ffaf4070100b806bdb0a0d43be16d4
#
_entry.id   17ffaf4070100b806bdb0a0d43be16d4
#
_cell.length_a   1.000
_cell.length_b   1.000
_cell.length_c   1.000
_cell.angle_alpha   90.00
_cell.angle_beta   90.00
_cell.angle_gamma   90.00
#
_symmetry.space_group_name_H-M   'P 1'
#
loop_
_entity.id
_entity.type
_entity.pdbx_description
1 polymer ?
#
loop_
_entity_poly.entity_id
_entity_poly.type
_entity_poly.pdbx_seq_one_letter_code
_entity_poly.pdbx_strand_id
1 'polypeptide(L)'
;MKKWNQENCYIHTPYYINFASSNDLVRMSAPKIVREELERGNLIGAKYIMTHLGSSKDFTREEGLKMTTVGIGQILKGYKGATQLLLEISAGAGNTIGSTFEELKYILNHIDILIYGYEVGICLDSAHMFASGYDIKNKDGFKKIIEIIKKTVGLERIKLIHANDSKIELGGRKDRHDHIGDGKIGQGGFVNLASVFKCDFIAETKDDKVEEDIRILKDIRNNL
;
A
#
# COMPACT_ATOMS: atom_id res chain seq x y z
N MET A 1 21.52 -10.34 -1.12
CA MET A 1 21.40 -9.18 -0.20
C MET A 1 22.77 -8.74 0.33
N LYS A 2 23.55 -9.55 1.04
CA LYS A 2 24.87 -9.13 1.61
C LYS A 2 25.84 -8.49 0.60
N LYS A 3 25.89 -8.98 -0.65
CA LYS A 3 26.76 -8.43 -1.71
C LYS A 3 26.46 -6.97 -2.08
N TRP A 4 25.20 -6.56 -1.91
CA TRP A 4 24.70 -5.23 -2.30
C TRP A 4 24.34 -4.35 -1.11
N ASN A 5 24.71 -4.76 0.10
CA ASN A 5 24.39 -4.08 1.36
C ASN A 5 22.87 -3.82 1.53
N GLN A 6 22.04 -4.74 1.02
CA GLN A 6 20.59 -4.68 1.17
C GLN A 6 20.20 -5.32 2.49
N GLU A 7 19.48 -4.57 3.32
CA GLU A 7 19.05 -5.02 4.65
C GLU A 7 17.68 -5.70 4.61
N ASN A 8 16.79 -5.24 3.75
CA ASN A 8 15.40 -5.69 3.69
C ASN A 8 15.01 -6.23 2.31
N CYS A 9 14.10 -7.20 2.29
CA CYS A 9 13.44 -7.72 1.11
C CYS A 9 11.93 -7.53 1.25
N TYR A 10 11.29 -7.13 0.18
CA TYR A 10 9.85 -6.88 0.09
C TYR A 10 9.28 -7.64 -1.08
N ILE A 11 8.03 -8.10 -0.96
CA ILE A 11 7.35 -8.85 -2.02
C ILE A 11 6.02 -8.15 -2.30
N HIS A 12 5.78 -7.78 -3.56
CA HIS A 12 4.46 -7.38 -4.01
C HIS A 12 3.71 -8.61 -4.54
N THR A 13 2.45 -8.81 -4.11
CA THR A 13 1.62 -9.91 -4.64
C THR A 13 1.24 -9.63 -6.10
N PRO A 14 0.84 -10.67 -6.86
CA PRO A 14 0.39 -10.47 -8.23
C PRO A 14 -0.77 -9.47 -8.33
N TYR A 15 -0.75 -8.60 -9.35
CA TYR A 15 -1.73 -7.51 -9.54
C TYR A 15 -3.18 -7.99 -9.75
N TYR A 16 -3.38 -9.26 -10.11
CA TYR A 16 -4.73 -9.83 -10.33
C TYR A 16 -5.44 -10.27 -9.05
N ILE A 17 -4.84 -10.11 -7.89
CA ILE A 17 -5.49 -10.40 -6.61
C ILE A 17 -6.75 -9.55 -6.46
N ASN A 18 -7.90 -10.21 -6.19
CA ASN A 18 -9.17 -9.53 -6.00
C ASN A 18 -10.04 -10.28 -4.99
N PHE A 19 -10.08 -9.78 -3.75
CA PHE A 19 -10.87 -10.38 -2.66
C PHE A 19 -12.36 -10.11 -2.78
N ALA A 20 -12.79 -9.16 -3.61
CA ALA A 20 -14.18 -8.76 -3.82
C ALA A 20 -14.69 -9.06 -5.25
N SER A 21 -14.03 -9.98 -5.95
CA SER A 21 -14.47 -10.40 -7.28
C SER A 21 -15.81 -11.11 -7.26
N SER A 22 -16.69 -10.81 -8.24
CA SER A 22 -17.92 -11.58 -8.49
C SER A 22 -17.64 -12.99 -9.04
N ASN A 23 -16.46 -13.20 -9.62
CA ASN A 23 -16.02 -14.53 -9.98
C ASN A 23 -15.52 -15.27 -8.73
N ASP A 24 -16.27 -16.31 -8.32
CA ASP A 24 -15.96 -17.11 -7.13
C ASP A 24 -14.57 -17.73 -7.16
N LEU A 25 -14.12 -18.21 -8.33
CA LEU A 25 -12.78 -18.82 -8.45
C LEU A 25 -11.68 -17.80 -8.16
N VAL A 26 -11.81 -16.57 -8.68
CA VAL A 26 -10.86 -15.48 -8.43
C VAL A 26 -10.91 -15.10 -6.95
N ARG A 27 -12.11 -14.89 -6.40
CA ARG A 27 -12.28 -14.46 -5.01
C ARG A 27 -11.74 -15.50 -4.01
N MET A 28 -12.02 -16.79 -4.24
CA MET A 28 -11.62 -17.87 -3.34
C MET A 28 -10.15 -18.26 -3.50
N SER A 29 -9.52 -18.01 -4.66
CA SER A 29 -8.10 -18.25 -4.86
C SER A 29 -7.21 -17.14 -4.30
N ALA A 30 -7.69 -15.89 -4.26
CA ALA A 30 -6.91 -14.75 -3.80
C ALA A 30 -6.28 -14.96 -2.40
N PRO A 31 -7.02 -15.37 -1.35
CA PRO A 31 -6.44 -15.63 -0.04
C PRO A 31 -5.38 -16.73 -0.05
N LYS A 32 -5.57 -17.78 -0.85
CA LYS A 32 -4.63 -18.90 -0.94
C LYS A 32 -3.32 -18.45 -1.57
N ILE A 33 -3.39 -17.71 -2.68
CA ILE A 33 -2.20 -17.17 -3.37
C ILE A 33 -1.42 -16.25 -2.45
N VAL A 34 -2.09 -15.29 -1.81
CA VAL A 34 -1.41 -14.35 -0.89
C VAL A 34 -0.82 -15.08 0.31
N ARG A 35 -1.50 -16.12 0.84
CA ARG A 35 -0.95 -16.94 1.91
C ARG A 35 0.31 -17.68 1.47
N GLU A 36 0.34 -18.27 0.28
CA GLU A 36 1.52 -18.93 -0.26
C GLU A 36 2.69 -17.97 -0.42
N GLU A 37 2.44 -16.76 -0.93
CA GLU A 37 3.47 -15.73 -1.03
C GLU A 37 3.97 -15.26 0.35
N LEU A 38 3.09 -15.19 1.35
CA LEU A 38 3.46 -14.85 2.71
C LEU A 38 4.37 -15.92 3.34
N GLU A 39 4.07 -17.21 3.12
CA GLU A 39 4.91 -18.32 3.57
C GLU A 39 6.26 -18.35 2.82
N ARG A 40 6.26 -18.12 1.50
CA ARG A 40 7.51 -18.00 0.72
C ARG A 40 8.35 -16.82 1.20
N GLY A 41 7.70 -15.66 1.47
CA GLY A 41 8.34 -14.49 2.04
C GLY A 41 9.04 -14.83 3.37
N ASN A 42 8.35 -15.55 4.23
CA ASN A 42 8.91 -15.98 5.51
C ASN A 42 10.13 -16.90 5.33
N LEU A 43 10.11 -17.82 4.36
CA LEU A 43 11.24 -18.72 4.07
C LEU A 43 12.49 -17.98 3.59
N ILE A 44 12.35 -16.91 2.81
CA ILE A 44 13.49 -16.12 2.31
C ILE A 44 13.86 -14.94 3.21
N GLY A 45 13.15 -14.74 4.31
CA GLY A 45 13.38 -13.65 5.24
C GLY A 45 12.92 -12.27 4.72
N ALA A 46 11.86 -12.24 3.89
CA ALA A 46 11.25 -10.98 3.48
C ALA A 46 10.61 -10.30 4.70
N LYS A 47 10.79 -8.97 4.80
CA LYS A 47 10.25 -8.19 5.91
C LYS A 47 8.75 -8.01 5.77
N TYR A 48 8.31 -7.60 4.59
CA TYR A 48 6.91 -7.34 4.27
C TYR A 48 6.51 -8.01 2.95
N ILE A 49 5.22 -8.33 2.88
CA ILE A 49 4.52 -8.59 1.63
C ILE A 49 3.34 -7.64 1.53
N MET A 50 3.17 -6.95 0.41
CA MET A 50 2.07 -6.04 0.18
C MET A 50 1.10 -6.56 -0.87
N THR A 51 -0.18 -6.20 -0.74
CA THR A 51 -1.23 -6.62 -1.66
C THR A 51 -2.24 -5.52 -1.92
N HIS A 52 -2.66 -5.41 -3.19
CA HIS A 52 -3.89 -4.72 -3.52
C HIS A 52 -5.10 -5.47 -2.99
N LEU A 53 -6.22 -4.77 -2.79
CA LEU A 53 -7.43 -5.33 -2.22
C LEU A 53 -8.46 -5.78 -3.27
N GLY A 54 -8.24 -5.39 -4.53
CA GLY A 54 -9.13 -5.72 -5.64
C GLY A 54 -10.27 -4.72 -5.79
N SER A 55 -11.35 -5.16 -6.43
CA SER A 55 -12.48 -4.31 -6.81
C SER A 55 -13.81 -5.04 -6.64
N SER A 56 -14.81 -4.32 -6.11
CA SER A 56 -16.19 -4.80 -5.92
C SER A 56 -17.10 -4.42 -7.08
N LYS A 57 -16.64 -4.60 -8.33
CA LYS A 57 -17.35 -4.11 -9.53
C LYS A 57 -18.85 -4.44 -9.56
N ASP A 58 -19.22 -5.66 -9.14
CA ASP A 58 -20.57 -6.20 -9.26
C ASP A 58 -21.30 -6.27 -7.90
N PHE A 59 -20.72 -5.74 -6.85
CA PHE A 59 -21.26 -5.72 -5.50
C PHE A 59 -21.34 -4.30 -4.95
N THR A 60 -22.14 -4.11 -3.91
CA THR A 60 -22.11 -2.87 -3.14
C THR A 60 -20.75 -2.66 -2.46
N ARG A 61 -20.43 -1.42 -2.13
CA ARG A 61 -19.18 -1.10 -1.43
C ARG A 61 -19.05 -1.85 -0.12
N GLU A 62 -20.14 -1.95 0.63
CA GLU A 62 -20.17 -2.65 1.92
C GLU A 62 -19.93 -4.16 1.76
N GLU A 63 -20.55 -4.81 0.77
CA GLU A 63 -20.31 -6.22 0.47
C GLU A 63 -18.83 -6.45 0.07
N GLY A 64 -18.28 -5.58 -0.78
CA GLY A 64 -16.87 -5.63 -1.17
C GLY A 64 -15.92 -5.54 0.02
N LEU A 65 -16.18 -4.62 0.95
CA LEU A 65 -15.39 -4.49 2.18
C LEU A 65 -15.48 -5.73 3.06
N LYS A 66 -16.69 -6.30 3.25
CA LYS A 66 -16.87 -7.54 4.01
C LYS A 66 -16.14 -8.72 3.39
N MET A 67 -16.25 -8.91 2.07
CA MET A 67 -15.55 -9.98 1.35
C MET A 67 -14.04 -9.85 1.47
N THR A 68 -13.51 -8.64 1.30
CA THR A 68 -12.08 -8.34 1.45
C THR A 68 -11.61 -8.68 2.88
N THR A 69 -12.34 -8.25 3.90
CA THR A 69 -12.03 -8.54 5.31
C THR A 69 -11.96 -10.04 5.58
N VAL A 70 -12.96 -10.79 5.09
CA VAL A 70 -12.97 -12.26 5.21
C VAL A 70 -11.77 -12.89 4.52
N GLY A 71 -11.46 -12.44 3.29
CA GLY A 71 -10.32 -12.94 2.52
C GLY A 71 -8.98 -12.73 3.25
N ILE A 72 -8.77 -11.54 3.81
CA ILE A 72 -7.55 -11.25 4.57
C ILE A 72 -7.50 -12.05 5.87
N GLY A 73 -8.61 -12.20 6.56
CA GLY A 73 -8.69 -13.09 7.72
C GLY A 73 -8.31 -14.54 7.40
N GLN A 74 -8.69 -15.03 6.22
CA GLN A 74 -8.31 -16.38 5.75
C GLN A 74 -6.79 -16.49 5.48
N ILE A 75 -6.14 -15.45 4.93
CA ILE A 75 -4.69 -15.43 4.73
C ILE A 75 -3.97 -15.65 6.05
N LEU A 76 -4.41 -14.95 7.08
CA LEU A 76 -3.71 -14.86 8.37
C LEU A 76 -4.09 -15.96 9.36
N LYS A 77 -5.16 -16.70 9.10
CA LYS A 77 -5.60 -17.79 9.97
C LYS A 77 -4.48 -18.81 10.17
N GLY A 78 -4.01 -18.90 11.44
CA GLY A 78 -2.94 -19.83 11.82
C GLY A 78 -1.55 -19.51 11.23
N TYR A 79 -1.33 -18.33 10.64
CA TYR A 79 -0.01 -17.88 10.25
C TYR A 79 0.86 -17.58 11.47
N LYS A 80 2.11 -18.05 11.45
CA LYS A 80 3.08 -17.88 12.56
C LYS A 80 4.44 -17.37 12.07
N GLY A 81 4.54 -16.97 10.80
CA GLY A 81 5.78 -16.46 10.24
C GLY A 81 6.10 -15.03 10.70
N ALA A 82 7.34 -14.61 10.46
CA ALA A 82 7.82 -13.27 10.80
C ALA A 82 7.53 -12.22 9.72
N THR A 83 7.28 -12.65 8.47
CA THR A 83 6.94 -11.72 7.38
C THR A 83 5.57 -11.10 7.62
N GLN A 84 5.48 -9.78 7.59
CA GLN A 84 4.24 -9.06 7.87
C GLN A 84 3.48 -8.73 6.58
N LEU A 85 2.15 -8.90 6.61
CA LEU A 85 1.26 -8.50 5.52
C LEU A 85 0.95 -7.00 5.61
N LEU A 86 1.05 -6.30 4.48
CA LEU A 86 0.64 -4.91 4.33
C LEU A 86 -0.53 -4.82 3.35
N LEU A 87 -1.51 -4.00 3.70
CA LEU A 87 -2.57 -3.58 2.79
C LEU A 87 -2.12 -2.32 2.07
N GLU A 88 -2.17 -2.34 0.75
CA GLU A 88 -1.81 -1.17 -0.03
C GLU A 88 -3.03 -0.28 -0.27
N ILE A 89 -2.85 1.04 -0.06
CA ILE A 89 -3.88 2.02 -0.43
C ILE A 89 -4.04 2.06 -1.94
N SER A 90 -5.28 2.07 -2.45
CA SER A 90 -5.55 2.04 -3.89
C SER A 90 -5.83 3.43 -4.48
N ALA A 91 -5.62 3.57 -5.80
CA ALA A 91 -5.82 4.83 -6.53
C ALA A 91 -7.29 5.26 -6.68
N GLY A 92 -8.24 4.48 -6.20
CA GLY A 92 -9.67 4.77 -6.30
C GLY A 92 -10.23 4.62 -7.72
N ALA A 93 -9.56 3.88 -8.60
CA ALA A 93 -10.04 3.60 -9.95
C ALA A 93 -11.27 2.70 -9.93
N GLY A 94 -12.36 3.13 -10.54
CA GLY A 94 -13.62 2.37 -10.55
C GLY A 94 -14.10 2.05 -9.14
N ASN A 95 -14.30 0.75 -8.85
CA ASN A 95 -14.76 0.25 -7.55
C ASN A 95 -13.65 -0.44 -6.74
N THR A 96 -12.39 -0.01 -6.88
CA THR A 96 -11.26 -0.57 -6.11
C THR A 96 -11.47 -0.35 -4.61
N ILE A 97 -11.24 -1.40 -3.82
CA ILE A 97 -11.33 -1.38 -2.36
C ILE A 97 -10.04 -0.79 -1.77
N GLY A 98 -10.15 -0.10 -0.62
CA GLY A 98 -9.00 0.45 0.11
C GLY A 98 -8.50 1.78 -0.44
N SER A 99 -9.36 2.55 -1.11
CA SER A 99 -9.02 3.88 -1.64
C SER A 99 -9.11 5.00 -0.60
N THR A 100 -9.64 4.71 0.59
CA THR A 100 -9.71 5.67 1.70
C THR A 100 -9.17 5.06 2.99
N PHE A 101 -8.68 5.91 3.90
CA PHE A 101 -8.22 5.46 5.21
C PHE A 101 -9.36 4.93 6.08
N GLU A 102 -10.58 5.37 5.86
CA GLU A 102 -11.78 4.84 6.52
C GLU A 102 -12.06 3.39 6.12
N GLU A 103 -11.87 3.05 4.85
CA GLU A 103 -12.00 1.67 4.38
C GLU A 103 -10.90 0.76 4.94
N LEU A 104 -9.65 1.24 4.92
CA LEU A 104 -8.55 0.51 5.55
C LEU A 104 -8.80 0.31 7.04
N LYS A 105 -9.28 1.33 7.76
CA LYS A 105 -9.69 1.22 9.16
C LYS A 105 -10.79 0.18 9.36
N TYR A 106 -11.82 0.20 8.51
CA TYR A 106 -12.89 -0.79 8.56
C TYR A 106 -12.34 -2.21 8.47
N ILE A 107 -11.52 -2.47 7.45
CA ILE A 107 -10.91 -3.78 7.23
C ILE A 107 -10.06 -4.19 8.44
N LEU A 108 -9.14 -3.32 8.88
CA LEU A 108 -8.23 -3.60 10.00
C LEU A 108 -8.99 -3.91 11.29
N ASN A 109 -9.98 -3.12 11.66
CA ASN A 109 -10.75 -3.33 12.88
C ASN A 109 -11.49 -4.68 12.88
N HIS A 110 -11.97 -5.15 11.74
CA HIS A 110 -12.67 -6.43 11.64
C HIS A 110 -11.71 -7.62 11.53
N ILE A 111 -10.50 -7.41 11.01
CA ILE A 111 -9.47 -8.45 10.99
C ILE A 111 -8.86 -8.64 12.37
N ASP A 112 -8.55 -7.57 13.11
CA ASP A 112 -7.92 -7.62 14.43
C ASP A 112 -8.69 -8.52 15.43
N ILE A 113 -10.01 -8.63 15.24
CA ILE A 113 -10.87 -9.56 16.02
C ILE A 113 -10.61 -11.02 15.63
N LEU A 114 -10.23 -11.28 14.38
CA LEU A 114 -10.10 -12.64 13.82
C LEU A 114 -8.69 -13.22 13.98
N ILE A 115 -7.67 -12.36 14.12
CA ILE A 115 -6.25 -12.74 14.07
C ILE A 115 -5.52 -12.30 15.33
N TYR A 116 -5.82 -12.96 16.45
CA TYR A 116 -5.18 -12.63 17.72
C TYR A 116 -3.64 -12.71 17.61
N GLY A 117 -2.97 -11.59 17.92
CA GLY A 117 -1.51 -11.52 18.03
C GLY A 117 -0.74 -11.25 16.72
N TYR A 118 -1.42 -10.96 15.60
CA TYR A 118 -0.78 -10.58 14.35
C TYR A 118 -1.17 -9.16 13.93
N GLU A 119 -0.20 -8.31 13.66
CA GLU A 119 -0.43 -6.94 13.20
C GLU A 119 -0.39 -6.87 11.66
N VAL A 120 -1.47 -6.38 11.05
CA VAL A 120 -1.51 -6.03 9.64
C VAL A 120 -1.09 -4.57 9.48
N GLY A 121 -0.09 -4.31 8.65
CA GLY A 121 0.38 -2.96 8.36
C GLY A 121 -0.23 -2.38 7.08
N ILE A 122 0.20 -1.18 6.73
CA ILE A 122 -0.22 -0.46 5.53
C ILE A 122 1.00 -0.08 4.71
N CYS A 123 0.89 -0.26 3.39
CA CYS A 123 1.75 0.34 2.39
C CYS A 123 1.04 1.58 1.82
N LEU A 124 1.68 2.74 1.88
CA LEU A 124 1.20 3.95 1.21
C LEU A 124 1.85 4.04 -0.17
N ASP A 125 1.06 4.01 -1.22
CA ASP A 125 1.53 4.44 -2.54
C ASP A 125 1.20 5.92 -2.74
N SER A 126 2.21 6.73 -3.04
CA SER A 126 2.08 8.19 -3.17
C SER A 126 1.24 8.59 -4.39
N ALA A 127 1.38 7.88 -5.52
CA ALA A 127 0.56 8.11 -6.71
C ALA A 127 -0.89 7.70 -6.47
N HIS A 128 -1.13 6.58 -5.78
CA HIS A 128 -2.47 6.13 -5.40
C HIS A 128 -3.15 7.10 -4.43
N MET A 129 -2.45 7.57 -3.41
CA MET A 129 -2.96 8.58 -2.49
C MET A 129 -3.39 9.83 -3.25
N PHE A 130 -2.51 10.35 -4.11
CA PHE A 130 -2.79 11.55 -4.89
C PHE A 130 -3.98 11.36 -5.84
N ALA A 131 -4.01 10.23 -6.55
CA ALA A 131 -5.12 9.87 -7.44
C ALA A 131 -6.45 9.68 -6.69
N SER A 132 -6.43 9.21 -5.44
CA SER A 132 -7.61 9.08 -4.57
C SER A 132 -8.08 10.40 -3.96
N GLY A 133 -7.32 11.50 -4.11
CA GLY A 133 -7.68 12.83 -3.64
C GLY A 133 -6.95 13.30 -2.37
N TYR A 134 -5.92 12.58 -1.93
CA TYR A 134 -5.07 13.00 -0.83
C TYR A 134 -3.96 13.92 -1.33
N ASP A 135 -4.06 15.22 -1.06
CA ASP A 135 -3.08 16.23 -1.47
C ASP A 135 -1.80 16.15 -0.65
N ILE A 136 -0.92 15.24 -1.03
CA ILE A 136 0.41 15.10 -0.41
C ILE A 136 1.40 16.16 -0.90
N LYS A 137 1.08 16.89 -1.98
CA LYS A 137 1.93 17.92 -2.59
C LYS A 137 2.04 19.17 -1.73
N ASN A 138 0.89 19.68 -1.27
CA ASN A 138 0.83 20.91 -0.49
C ASN A 138 0.96 20.61 1.00
N LYS A 139 1.74 21.43 1.72
CA LYS A 139 1.96 21.26 3.18
C LYS A 139 0.66 21.23 4.00
N ASP A 140 -0.29 22.07 3.67
CA ASP A 140 -1.58 22.13 4.41
C ASP A 140 -2.49 20.95 4.06
N GLY A 141 -2.48 20.48 2.81
CA GLY A 141 -3.11 19.24 2.40
C GLY A 141 -2.50 18.04 3.15
N PHE A 142 -1.18 17.96 3.17
CA PHE A 142 -0.46 16.90 3.85
C PHE A 142 -0.71 16.87 5.37
N LYS A 143 -0.74 18.02 6.05
CA LYS A 143 -1.12 18.09 7.48
C LYS A 143 -2.50 17.49 7.74
N LYS A 144 -3.49 17.78 6.89
CA LYS A 144 -4.83 17.20 7.01
C LYS A 144 -4.81 15.68 6.85
N ILE A 145 -4.00 15.17 5.91
CA ILE A 145 -3.83 13.73 5.70
C ILE A 145 -3.24 13.07 6.94
N ILE A 146 -2.21 13.65 7.54
CA ILE A 146 -1.61 13.13 8.77
C ILE A 146 -2.66 13.04 9.90
N GLU A 147 -3.52 14.04 10.04
CA GLU A 147 -4.60 13.99 11.03
C GLU A 147 -5.67 12.93 10.70
N ILE A 148 -5.96 12.69 9.41
CA ILE A 148 -6.84 11.59 8.99
C ILE A 148 -6.20 10.25 9.36
N ILE A 149 -4.94 10.02 9.02
CA ILE A 149 -4.22 8.78 9.33
C ILE A 149 -4.23 8.51 10.85
N LYS A 150 -3.91 9.54 11.68
CA LYS A 150 -3.93 9.41 13.14
C LYS A 150 -5.30 9.01 13.69
N LYS A 151 -6.39 9.54 13.13
CA LYS A 151 -7.77 9.27 13.57
C LYS A 151 -8.35 7.97 13.03
N THR A 152 -7.74 7.42 11.99
CA THR A 152 -8.22 6.22 11.32
C THR A 152 -7.36 5.00 11.64
N VAL A 153 -6.25 4.85 10.96
CA VAL A 153 -5.41 3.65 11.00
C VAL A 153 -4.23 3.75 11.97
N GLY A 154 -3.83 4.97 12.35
CA GLY A 154 -2.63 5.23 13.15
C GLY A 154 -1.35 5.31 12.31
N LEU A 155 -0.44 6.21 12.70
CA LEU A 155 0.84 6.39 11.99
C LEU A 155 1.75 5.15 12.09
N GLU A 156 1.66 4.45 13.20
CA GLU A 156 2.45 3.26 13.52
C GLU A 156 2.16 2.07 12.59
N ARG A 157 0.99 2.04 11.96
CA ARG A 157 0.63 1.00 10.97
C ARG A 157 1.22 1.26 9.58
N ILE A 158 1.75 2.46 9.32
CA ILE A 158 2.41 2.75 8.05
C ILE A 158 3.83 2.17 8.09
N LYS A 159 4.06 1.10 7.34
CA LYS A 159 5.30 0.32 7.38
C LYS A 159 6.19 0.51 6.15
N LEU A 160 5.60 0.94 5.04
CA LEU A 160 6.29 1.07 3.75
C LEU A 160 5.65 2.18 2.92
N ILE A 161 6.43 2.84 2.08
CA ILE A 161 5.94 3.78 1.09
C ILE A 161 6.41 3.33 -0.31
N HIS A 162 5.46 3.15 -1.23
CA HIS A 162 5.75 3.14 -2.66
C HIS A 162 5.85 4.61 -3.09
N ALA A 163 7.07 5.00 -3.45
CA ALA A 163 7.39 6.37 -3.81
C ALA A 163 7.34 6.53 -5.32
N ASN A 164 6.15 6.84 -5.82
CA ASN A 164 5.86 7.02 -7.22
C ASN A 164 5.24 8.41 -7.44
N ASP A 165 5.73 9.18 -8.41
CA ASP A 165 5.01 10.39 -8.83
C ASP A 165 3.78 9.99 -9.66
N SER A 166 2.88 10.92 -9.90
CA SER A 166 1.61 10.64 -10.57
C SER A 166 1.48 11.41 -11.87
N LYS A 167 1.17 10.69 -12.97
CA LYS A 167 0.72 11.34 -14.23
C LYS A 167 -0.68 11.91 -14.11
N ILE A 168 -1.41 11.51 -13.08
CA ILE A 168 -2.82 11.84 -12.89
C ILE A 168 -2.95 13.03 -11.95
N GLU A 169 -3.88 13.92 -12.25
CA GLU A 169 -4.22 15.04 -11.37
C GLU A 169 -4.83 14.56 -10.05
N LEU A 170 -4.76 15.40 -9.03
CA LEU A 170 -5.35 15.14 -7.72
C LEU A 170 -6.82 14.70 -7.85
N GLY A 171 -7.13 13.53 -7.29
CA GLY A 171 -8.49 12.99 -7.33
C GLY A 171 -8.92 12.40 -8.67
N GLY A 172 -8.01 12.23 -9.64
CA GLY A 172 -8.33 11.75 -10.98
C GLY A 172 -8.60 10.25 -11.09
N ARG A 173 -8.45 9.49 -10.00
CA ARG A 173 -8.86 8.09 -9.81
C ARG A 173 -8.37 7.14 -10.90
N LYS A 174 -7.08 7.23 -11.23
CA LYS A 174 -6.39 6.34 -12.16
C LYS A 174 -5.00 6.03 -11.61
N ASP A 175 -4.59 4.80 -11.78
CA ASP A 175 -3.24 4.36 -11.44
C ASP A 175 -2.31 4.55 -12.64
N ARG A 176 -1.42 5.55 -12.56
CA ARG A 176 -0.41 5.85 -13.58
C ARG A 176 0.77 6.54 -12.93
N HIS A 177 1.84 5.77 -12.72
CA HIS A 177 3.07 6.24 -12.12
C HIS A 177 3.90 7.10 -13.09
N ASP A 178 4.62 8.05 -12.52
CA ASP A 178 5.66 8.84 -13.17
C ASP A 178 6.94 8.84 -12.32
N HIS A 179 8.03 9.33 -12.90
CA HIS A 179 9.29 9.50 -12.18
C HIS A 179 9.20 10.61 -11.14
N ILE A 180 10.02 10.51 -10.09
CA ILE A 180 10.02 11.44 -8.96
C ILE A 180 10.34 12.86 -9.43
N GLY A 181 9.35 13.74 -9.36
CA GLY A 181 9.46 15.14 -9.75
C GLY A 181 9.03 15.45 -11.18
N ASP A 182 8.80 14.43 -12.03
CA ASP A 182 8.30 14.60 -13.40
C ASP A 182 6.75 14.64 -13.45
N GLY A 183 6.10 14.16 -12.39
CA GLY A 183 4.64 14.06 -12.30
C GLY A 183 3.96 15.25 -11.62
N LYS A 184 2.70 15.05 -11.25
CA LYS A 184 1.81 16.08 -10.68
C LYS A 184 2.03 16.32 -9.18
N ILE A 185 2.62 15.35 -8.48
CA ILE A 185 3.00 15.46 -7.06
C ILE A 185 4.22 16.38 -6.94
N GLY A 186 5.28 16.09 -7.72
CA GLY A 186 6.54 16.79 -7.67
C GLY A 186 7.35 16.49 -6.40
N GLN A 187 8.62 16.88 -6.38
CA GLN A 187 9.54 16.57 -5.28
C GLN A 187 9.06 17.05 -3.90
N GLY A 188 8.30 18.15 -3.83
CA GLY A 188 7.75 18.66 -2.58
C GLY A 188 6.87 17.67 -1.82
N GLY A 189 6.12 16.82 -2.52
CA GLY A 189 5.30 15.78 -1.91
C GLY A 189 6.15 14.71 -1.23
N PHE A 190 7.27 14.33 -1.83
CA PHE A 190 8.19 13.36 -1.24
C PHE A 190 8.95 13.94 -0.04
N VAL A 191 9.27 15.24 -0.04
CA VAL A 191 9.77 15.96 1.14
C VAL A 191 8.75 15.89 2.27
N ASN A 192 7.48 16.14 2.00
CA ASN A 192 6.41 16.04 2.99
C ASN A 192 6.33 14.62 3.58
N LEU A 193 6.28 13.58 2.73
CA LEU A 193 6.24 12.18 3.17
C LEU A 193 7.46 11.81 4.02
N ALA A 194 8.68 12.13 3.56
CA ALA A 194 9.91 11.79 4.26
C ALA A 194 10.09 12.55 5.59
N SER A 195 9.46 13.73 5.74
CA SER A 195 9.49 14.50 6.98
C SER A 195 8.78 13.78 8.15
N VAL A 196 7.77 12.96 7.84
CA VAL A 196 6.95 12.26 8.85
C VAL A 196 7.28 10.77 8.91
N PHE A 197 7.35 10.09 7.75
CA PHE A 197 7.52 8.64 7.70
C PHE A 197 9.00 8.24 7.62
N LYS A 198 9.45 7.45 8.61
CA LYS A 198 10.85 6.96 8.68
C LYS A 198 11.00 5.52 8.18
N CYS A 199 9.93 4.91 7.66
CA CYS A 199 9.96 3.61 7.00
C CYS A 199 10.69 3.67 5.65
N ASP A 200 10.90 2.52 5.03
CA ASP A 200 11.56 2.43 3.74
C ASP A 200 10.66 2.97 2.61
N PHE A 201 11.30 3.54 1.59
CA PHE A 201 10.66 4.02 0.37
C PHE A 201 11.13 3.16 -0.79
N ILE A 202 10.20 2.69 -1.63
CA ILE A 202 10.47 1.88 -2.82
C ILE A 202 9.90 2.61 -4.03
N ALA A 203 10.72 2.83 -5.06
CA ALA A 203 10.28 3.33 -6.34
C ALA A 203 9.80 2.17 -7.22
N GLU A 204 8.60 2.29 -7.79
CA GLU A 204 8.01 1.37 -8.77
C GLU A 204 7.87 2.07 -10.12
N THR A 205 8.82 2.93 -10.42
CA THR A 205 8.91 3.69 -11.66
C THR A 205 9.55 2.86 -12.77
N LYS A 206 9.50 3.35 -14.00
CA LYS A 206 10.12 2.66 -15.14
C LYS A 206 11.64 2.59 -15.00
N ASP A 207 12.23 1.58 -15.66
CA ASP A 207 13.66 1.28 -15.58
C ASP A 207 14.57 2.40 -16.09
N ASP A 208 14.07 3.22 -17.03
CA ASP A 208 14.84 4.23 -17.74
C ASP A 208 15.42 5.34 -16.85
N LYS A 209 14.78 5.65 -15.71
CA LYS A 209 15.24 6.68 -14.76
C LYS A 209 15.19 6.24 -13.28
N VAL A 210 15.00 4.98 -12.98
CA VAL A 210 14.83 4.51 -11.59
C VAL A 210 16.04 4.84 -10.71
N GLU A 211 17.26 4.86 -11.25
CA GLU A 211 18.47 5.25 -10.50
C GLU A 211 18.43 6.74 -10.10
N GLU A 212 17.87 7.59 -10.96
CA GLU A 212 17.68 9.01 -10.66
C GLU A 212 16.61 9.20 -9.58
N ASP A 213 15.49 8.48 -9.65
CA ASP A 213 14.45 8.47 -8.63
C ASP A 213 15.02 8.10 -7.26
N ILE A 214 15.83 7.04 -7.19
CA ILE A 214 16.48 6.61 -5.96
C ILE A 214 17.44 7.68 -5.44
N ARG A 215 18.19 8.34 -6.32
CA ARG A 215 19.10 9.44 -5.95
C ARG A 215 18.32 10.60 -5.34
N ILE A 216 17.26 11.04 -5.99
CA ILE A 216 16.38 12.12 -5.50
C ILE A 216 15.83 11.78 -4.10
N LEU A 217 15.30 10.56 -3.91
CA LEU A 217 14.77 10.13 -2.62
C LEU A 217 15.84 10.10 -1.52
N LYS A 218 17.07 9.66 -1.84
CA LYS A 218 18.21 9.71 -0.91
C LYS A 218 18.58 11.15 -0.54
N ASP A 219 18.64 12.03 -1.53
CA ASP A 219 18.97 13.44 -1.31
C ASP A 219 17.91 14.12 -0.44
N ILE A 220 16.62 13.86 -0.67
CA ILE A 220 15.53 14.32 0.19
C ILE A 220 15.72 13.84 1.63
N ARG A 221 16.05 12.55 1.83
CA ARG A 221 16.28 11.98 3.16
C ARG A 221 17.46 12.60 3.90
N ASN A 222 18.55 12.85 3.18
CA ASN A 222 19.78 13.39 3.74
C ASN A 222 19.67 14.87 4.15
N ASN A 223 18.70 15.59 3.60
CA ASN A 223 18.46 17.02 3.84
C ASN A 223 17.32 17.30 4.83
N LEU A 224 16.76 16.30 5.50
CA LEU A 224 15.73 16.37 6.55
C LEU A 224 16.31 16.10 7.93
#